data_f3bf9d3934c4ffab848c31ca5f63f038
#
_entry.id   f3bf9d3934c4ffab848c31ca5f63f038
#
_cell.length_a   1.000
_cell.length_b   1.000
_cell.length_c   1.000
_cell.angle_alpha   90.00
_cell.angle_beta   90.00
_cell.angle_gamma   90.00
#
_symmetry.space_group_name_H-M   'P 1'
#
loop_
_entity.id
_entity.type
_entity.pdbx_description
1 polymer ?
#
loop_
_entity_poly.entity_id
_entity_poly.type
_entity_poly.pdbx_seq_one_letter_code
_entity_poly.pdbx_strand_id
1 'polypeptide(L)'
;MKKIVISLMLIVATLFSHDFGNVPEKKLSQIKKDRPLMVMVGKTKCIWCDSMAPQIKEIKEQYPKTVIYYMNADKDPLGAINNNIVELPVQLFYNKEGKEVARHVGYIGKKDLLEYLRTYGVLVE
;
A
#
# COMPACT_ATOMS: atom_id res chain seq x y z
N MET A 1 5.79 21.28 -49.53
CA MET A 1 4.74 20.46 -48.89
C MET A 1 5.02 20.37 -47.42
N LYS A 2 4.16 20.95 -46.64
CA LYS A 2 4.30 20.89 -45.20
C LYS A 2 3.65 19.60 -44.67
N LYS A 3 4.46 18.71 -44.17
CA LYS A 3 3.95 17.60 -43.43
C LYS A 3 3.55 18.08 -42.03
N ILE A 4 2.27 18.10 -41.79
CA ILE A 4 1.78 18.33 -40.43
C ILE A 4 1.97 17.03 -39.68
N VAL A 5 2.99 16.98 -38.84
CA VAL A 5 3.12 15.90 -37.86
C VAL A 5 2.17 16.27 -36.74
N ILE A 6 1.00 15.70 -36.79
CA ILE A 6 0.14 15.71 -35.61
C ILE A 6 0.78 14.74 -34.64
N SER A 7 1.60 15.28 -33.75
CA SER A 7 1.99 14.54 -32.56
C SER A 7 0.73 14.32 -31.75
N LEU A 8 0.13 13.17 -31.94
CA LEU A 8 -0.91 12.73 -31.04
C LEU A 8 -0.23 12.47 -29.69
N MET A 9 -0.16 13.52 -28.88
CA MET A 9 0.24 13.39 -27.51
C MET A 9 -0.87 12.61 -26.84
N LEU A 10 -0.68 11.29 -26.78
CA LEU A 10 -1.51 10.43 -25.98
C LEU A 10 -1.24 10.84 -24.52
N ILE A 11 -2.00 11.80 -24.05
CA ILE A 11 -2.08 12.05 -22.62
C ILE A 11 -2.81 10.84 -22.06
N VAL A 12 -2.04 9.82 -21.73
CA VAL A 12 -2.54 8.80 -20.83
C VAL A 12 -2.66 9.49 -19.50
N ALA A 13 -3.81 10.09 -19.27
CA ALA A 13 -4.19 10.48 -17.93
C ALA A 13 -4.31 9.17 -17.15
N THR A 14 -3.21 8.76 -16.56
CA THR A 14 -3.25 7.71 -15.57
C THR A 14 -4.02 8.27 -14.39
N LEU A 15 -5.29 7.95 -14.33
CA LEU A 15 -6.17 8.24 -13.21
C LEU A 15 -5.81 7.34 -12.02
N PHE A 16 -4.50 7.17 -11.78
CA PHE A 16 -4.03 6.41 -10.63
C PHE A 16 -3.92 7.34 -9.44
N SER A 17 -4.89 7.24 -8.58
CA SER A 17 -4.88 7.82 -7.26
C SER A 17 -3.87 7.16 -6.33
N HIS A 18 -3.29 5.98 -6.71
CA HIS A 18 -2.39 5.19 -5.87
C HIS A 18 -1.07 4.90 -6.57
N ASP A 19 -0.06 5.71 -6.34
CA ASP A 19 1.31 5.37 -6.70
C ASP A 19 2.10 5.08 -5.42
N PHE A 20 2.15 3.81 -5.04
CA PHE A 20 2.92 3.33 -3.89
C PHE A 20 4.36 2.96 -4.25
N GLY A 21 4.78 3.19 -5.51
CA GLY A 21 6.11 2.76 -5.96
C GLY A 21 6.21 1.23 -6.07
N ASN A 22 7.26 0.66 -5.50
CA ASN A 22 7.53 -0.78 -5.52
C ASN A 22 6.71 -1.57 -4.50
N VAL A 23 5.42 -1.31 -4.43
CA VAL A 23 4.50 -2.02 -3.54
C VAL A 23 3.51 -2.81 -4.38
N PRO A 24 3.62 -4.15 -4.42
CA PRO A 24 2.69 -4.96 -5.20
C PRO A 24 1.30 -4.97 -4.58
N GLU A 25 0.30 -4.92 -5.45
CA GLU A 25 -1.09 -5.10 -5.05
C GLU A 25 -1.44 -6.57 -5.09
N LYS A 26 -1.99 -7.09 -4.00
CA LYS A 26 -2.43 -8.48 -3.90
C LYS A 26 -3.69 -8.61 -3.05
N LYS A 27 -4.46 -9.65 -3.32
CA LYS A 27 -5.48 -10.10 -2.36
C LYS A 27 -4.81 -10.62 -1.10
N LEU A 28 -5.44 -10.43 0.05
CA LEU A 28 -4.86 -10.81 1.33
C LEU A 28 -4.49 -12.29 1.40
N SER A 29 -5.33 -13.16 0.81
CA SER A 29 -5.07 -14.59 0.72
C SER A 29 -3.89 -14.98 -0.18
N GLN A 30 -3.44 -14.08 -1.05
CA GLN A 30 -2.32 -14.31 -1.97
C GLN A 30 -0.99 -13.82 -1.40
N ILE A 31 -1.01 -13.12 -0.27
CA ILE A 31 0.19 -12.63 0.38
C ILE A 31 0.83 -13.76 1.17
N LYS A 32 2.07 -14.11 0.82
CA LYS A 32 2.86 -15.04 1.57
C LYS A 32 3.41 -14.37 2.83
N LYS A 33 2.94 -14.81 4.00
CA LYS A 33 3.28 -14.20 5.28
C LYS A 33 4.36 -15.04 6.00
N ASP A 34 5.53 -15.18 5.38
CA ASP A 34 6.68 -15.93 5.89
C ASP A 34 7.78 -15.04 6.45
N ARG A 35 7.54 -13.76 6.52
CA ARG A 35 8.46 -12.73 7.04
C ARG A 35 7.67 -11.57 7.61
N PRO A 36 8.27 -10.73 8.47
CA PRO A 36 7.57 -9.52 8.91
C PRO A 36 7.22 -8.64 7.72
N LEU A 37 5.98 -8.20 7.66
CA LEU A 37 5.49 -7.37 6.58
C LEU A 37 4.33 -6.47 7.01
N MET A 38 4.09 -5.42 6.24
CA MET A 38 2.94 -4.56 6.39
C MET A 38 2.02 -4.71 5.17
N VAL A 39 0.72 -4.74 5.42
CA VAL A 39 -0.28 -4.61 4.36
C VAL A 39 -0.99 -3.28 4.53
N MET A 40 -0.86 -2.42 3.53
CA MET A 40 -1.64 -1.20 3.42
C MET A 40 -2.98 -1.54 2.78
N VAL A 41 -4.07 -1.36 3.51
CA VAL A 41 -5.41 -1.62 2.99
C VAL A 41 -6.09 -0.31 2.64
N GLY A 42 -6.54 -0.22 1.42
CA GLY A 42 -7.29 0.91 0.91
C GLY A 42 -8.42 0.46 0.01
N LYS A 43 -9.00 1.39 -0.72
CA LYS A 43 -10.01 1.13 -1.75
C LYS A 43 -9.92 2.17 -2.85
N THR A 44 -10.61 1.92 -3.95
CA THR A 44 -10.78 2.88 -5.03
C THR A 44 -11.56 4.10 -4.52
N LYS A 45 -11.19 5.30 -4.97
CA LYS A 45 -11.82 6.59 -4.57
C LYS A 45 -11.81 6.82 -3.04
N CYS A 46 -10.66 6.64 -2.42
CA CYS A 46 -10.44 6.90 -1.01
C CYS A 46 -9.34 7.95 -0.84
N ILE A 47 -9.70 9.17 -0.51
CA ILE A 47 -8.76 10.29 -0.43
C ILE A 47 -7.69 10.08 0.64
N TRP A 48 -8.05 9.53 1.78
CA TRP A 48 -7.11 9.27 2.86
C TRP A 48 -6.19 8.08 2.56
N CYS A 49 -6.70 7.09 1.79
CA CYS A 49 -5.87 6.00 1.29
C CYS A 49 -4.84 6.52 0.28
N ASP A 50 -5.27 7.39 -0.62
CA ASP A 50 -4.39 8.01 -1.62
C ASP A 50 -3.31 8.87 -0.96
N SER A 51 -3.64 9.52 0.15
CA SER A 51 -2.70 10.34 0.92
C SER A 51 -1.59 9.53 1.57
N MET A 52 -1.76 8.21 1.69
CA MET A 52 -0.72 7.30 2.19
C MET A 52 0.33 6.98 1.12
N ALA A 53 -0.03 7.06 -0.16
CA ALA A 53 0.81 6.59 -1.26
C ALA A 53 2.20 7.26 -1.32
N PRO A 54 2.34 8.59 -1.29
CA PRO A 54 3.67 9.21 -1.36
C PRO A 54 4.55 8.86 -0.17
N GLN A 55 3.98 8.66 1.00
CA GLN A 55 4.73 8.31 2.20
C GLN A 55 5.26 6.87 2.14
N ILE A 56 4.42 5.94 1.72
CA ILE A 56 4.81 4.54 1.54
C ILE A 56 5.85 4.41 0.44
N LYS A 57 5.66 5.11 -0.67
CA LYS A 57 6.64 5.16 -1.76
C LYS A 57 8.01 5.64 -1.27
N GLU A 58 8.04 6.70 -0.50
CA GLU A 58 9.27 7.25 0.07
C GLU A 58 9.94 6.27 1.04
N ILE A 59 9.18 5.61 1.89
CA ILE A 59 9.68 4.57 2.80
C ILE A 59 10.30 3.42 2.00
N LYS A 60 9.64 2.96 0.94
CA LYS A 60 10.15 1.88 0.09
C LYS A 60 11.44 2.28 -0.66
N GLU A 61 11.56 3.53 -1.03
CA GLU A 61 12.79 4.05 -1.66
C GLU A 61 13.96 4.10 -0.66
N GLN A 62 13.68 4.49 0.58
CA GLN A 62 14.69 4.57 1.64
C GLN A 62 15.04 3.20 2.24
N TYR A 63 14.05 2.31 2.32
CA TYR A 63 14.19 0.98 2.92
C TYR A 63 13.66 -0.10 1.96
N PRO A 64 14.38 -0.33 0.84
CA PRO A 64 13.85 -1.17 -0.25
C PRO A 64 13.64 -2.63 0.10
N LYS A 65 14.27 -3.13 1.17
CA LYS A 65 14.10 -4.50 1.65
C LYS A 65 12.90 -4.68 2.58
N THR A 66 12.29 -3.59 3.04
CA THR A 66 11.07 -3.64 3.84
C THR A 66 9.92 -4.16 2.99
N VAL A 67 9.22 -5.17 3.47
CA VAL A 67 8.15 -5.82 2.71
C VAL A 67 6.82 -5.15 3.01
N ILE A 68 6.25 -4.54 1.99
CA ILE A 68 4.95 -3.86 2.04
C ILE A 68 4.13 -4.33 0.86
N TYR A 69 2.87 -4.67 1.12
CA TYR A 69 1.87 -4.98 0.10
C TYR A 69 0.72 -3.98 0.19
N TYR A 70 0.06 -3.75 -0.93
CA TYR A 70 -1.20 -3.04 -1.00
C TYR A 70 -2.34 -4.02 -1.28
N MET A 71 -3.42 -3.90 -0.52
CA MET A 71 -4.65 -4.65 -0.74
C MET A 71 -5.79 -3.67 -0.97
N ASN A 72 -6.48 -3.83 -2.09
CA ASN A 72 -7.66 -3.04 -2.40
C ASN A 72 -8.92 -3.78 -1.92
N ALA A 73 -9.61 -3.23 -0.95
CA ALA A 73 -10.78 -3.85 -0.34
C ALA A 73 -11.95 -4.01 -1.32
N ASP A 74 -12.05 -3.15 -2.34
CA ASP A 74 -13.07 -3.29 -3.39
C ASP A 74 -12.81 -4.50 -4.28
N LYS A 75 -11.54 -4.87 -4.46
CA LYS A 75 -11.13 -6.05 -5.26
C LYS A 75 -11.02 -7.32 -4.44
N ASP A 76 -10.95 -7.19 -3.13
CA ASP A 76 -10.86 -8.32 -2.19
C ASP A 76 -11.84 -8.14 -1.02
N PRO A 77 -13.15 -8.12 -1.30
CA PRO A 77 -14.16 -7.90 -0.26
C PRO A 77 -14.17 -9.01 0.80
N LEU A 78 -13.89 -10.26 0.41
CA LEU A 78 -13.82 -11.38 1.36
C LEU A 78 -12.62 -11.23 2.30
N GLY A 79 -11.47 -10.80 1.78
CA GLY A 79 -10.31 -10.51 2.61
C GLY A 79 -10.60 -9.44 3.65
N ALA A 80 -11.31 -8.40 3.26
CA ALA A 80 -11.72 -7.33 4.17
C ALA A 80 -12.68 -7.85 5.26
N ILE A 81 -13.72 -8.56 4.87
CA ILE A 81 -14.72 -9.10 5.80
C ILE A 81 -14.08 -10.10 6.77
N ASN A 82 -13.31 -11.05 6.24
CA ASN A 82 -12.71 -12.11 7.05
C ASN A 82 -11.65 -11.60 8.05
N ASN A 83 -11.14 -10.41 7.83
CA ASN A 83 -10.14 -9.79 8.70
C ASN A 83 -10.68 -8.59 9.48
N ASN A 84 -11.99 -8.43 9.55
CA ASN A 84 -12.66 -7.36 10.29
C ASN A 84 -12.16 -5.96 9.90
N ILE A 85 -11.97 -5.74 8.61
CA ILE A 85 -11.60 -4.45 8.07
C ILE A 85 -12.87 -3.68 7.76
N VAL A 86 -13.16 -2.66 8.57
CA VAL A 86 -14.40 -1.87 8.50
C VAL A 86 -14.11 -0.45 8.05
N GLU A 87 -13.03 0.13 8.53
CA GLU A 87 -12.61 1.49 8.21
C GLU A 87 -11.33 1.49 7.38
N LEU A 88 -11.21 2.46 6.46
CA LEU A 88 -10.05 2.60 5.59
C LEU A 88 -9.52 4.04 5.64
N PRO A 89 -8.21 4.23 5.47
CA PRO A 89 -7.20 3.18 5.30
C PRO A 89 -6.92 2.43 6.60
N VAL A 90 -6.35 1.24 6.48
CA VAL A 90 -5.82 0.51 7.63
C VAL A 90 -4.47 -0.10 7.27
N GLN A 91 -3.56 -0.13 8.22
CA GLN A 91 -2.26 -0.74 8.09
C GLN A 91 -2.20 -1.96 9.01
N LEU A 92 -1.93 -3.12 8.41
CA LEU A 92 -1.83 -4.40 9.12
C LEU A 92 -0.36 -4.79 9.22
N PHE A 93 0.07 -5.19 10.41
CA PHE A 93 1.46 -5.58 10.67
C PHE A 93 1.49 -7.05 11.04
N TYR A 94 2.27 -7.85 10.29
CA TYR A 94 2.39 -9.29 10.47
C TYR A 94 3.81 -9.65 10.88
N ASN A 95 3.93 -10.64 11.77
CA ASN A 95 5.21 -11.23 12.11
C ASN A 95 5.60 -12.34 11.12
N LYS A 96 6.78 -12.94 11.31
CA LYS A 96 7.30 -13.99 10.43
C LYS A 96 6.50 -15.29 10.45
N GLU A 97 5.68 -15.50 11.45
CA GLU A 97 4.76 -16.63 11.56
C GLU A 97 3.42 -16.37 10.86
N GLY A 98 3.26 -15.21 10.23
CA GLY A 98 2.03 -14.84 9.53
C GLY A 98 0.91 -14.37 10.43
N LYS A 99 1.22 -14.05 11.69
CA LYS A 99 0.25 -13.54 12.64
C LYS A 99 0.20 -12.03 12.60
N GLU A 100 -1.01 -11.46 12.55
CA GLU A 100 -1.21 -10.03 12.73
C GLU A 100 -0.89 -9.64 14.17
N VAL A 101 0.12 -8.81 14.35
CA VAL A 101 0.60 -8.38 15.68
C VAL A 101 0.17 -6.96 16.02
N ALA A 102 -0.25 -6.18 15.04
CA ALA A 102 -0.75 -4.83 15.23
C ALA A 102 -1.54 -4.36 14.02
N ARG A 103 -2.35 -3.35 14.21
CA ARG A 103 -2.96 -2.58 13.13
C ARG A 103 -3.13 -1.13 13.54
N HIS A 104 -3.07 -0.27 12.56
CA HIS A 104 -3.40 1.15 12.71
C HIS A 104 -4.55 1.47 11.76
N VAL A 105 -5.60 2.10 12.28
CA VAL A 105 -6.77 2.49 11.50
C VAL A 105 -6.70 3.98 11.21
N GLY A 106 -6.88 4.34 9.95
CA GLY A 106 -6.88 5.71 9.48
C GLY A 106 -5.56 6.16 8.88
N TYR A 107 -5.50 7.42 8.51
CA TYR A 107 -4.30 8.04 8.00
C TYR A 107 -3.20 8.09 9.07
N ILE A 108 -1.96 7.88 8.65
CA ILE A 108 -0.79 8.00 9.52
C ILE A 108 0.34 8.67 8.75
N GLY A 109 1.01 9.62 9.38
CA GLY A 109 2.17 10.31 8.80
C GLY A 109 3.41 9.41 8.74
N LYS A 110 4.35 9.77 7.87
CA LYS A 110 5.58 8.99 7.63
C LYS A 110 6.36 8.68 8.91
N LYS A 111 6.55 9.68 9.77
CA LYS A 111 7.30 9.53 11.02
C LYS A 111 6.69 8.45 11.91
N ASP A 112 5.38 8.53 12.12
CA ASP A 112 4.67 7.58 12.97
C ASP A 112 4.57 6.20 12.32
N LEU A 113 4.43 6.14 11.00
CA LEU A 113 4.45 4.90 10.26
C LEU A 113 5.80 4.18 10.39
N LEU A 114 6.90 4.92 10.31
CA LEU A 114 8.24 4.38 10.54
C LEU A 114 8.39 3.81 11.95
N GLU A 115 7.80 4.44 12.97
CA GLU A 115 7.79 3.92 14.33
C GLU A 115 7.05 2.59 14.43
N TYR A 116 5.88 2.48 13.80
CA TYR A 116 5.14 1.20 13.72
C TYR A 116 5.98 0.12 13.05
N LEU A 117 6.57 0.43 11.90
CA LEU A 117 7.41 -0.51 11.16
C LEU A 117 8.61 -0.99 11.98
N ARG A 118 9.23 -0.12 12.75
CA ARG A 118 10.33 -0.48 13.67
C ARG A 118 9.85 -1.34 14.83
N THR A 119 8.82 -0.86 15.50
CA THR A 119 8.29 -1.51 16.72
C THR A 119 7.88 -2.94 16.45
N TYR A 120 7.28 -3.21 15.31
CA TYR A 120 6.79 -4.54 14.96
C TYR A 120 7.74 -5.34 14.06
N GLY A 121 8.98 -4.87 13.93
CA GLY A 121 10.05 -5.61 13.26
C GLY A 121 9.91 -5.73 11.74
N VAL A 122 9.11 -4.89 11.13
CA VAL A 122 8.89 -4.90 9.67
C VAL A 122 9.95 -4.10 8.93
N LEU A 123 10.44 -3.01 9.52
CA LEU A 123 11.42 -2.16 8.87
C LEU A 123 12.75 -2.89 8.74
N VAL A 124 13.29 -2.93 7.51
CA VAL A 124 14.61 -3.49 7.21
C VAL A 124 15.54 -2.35 6.82
N GLU A 125 16.48 -2.07 7.69
CA GLU A 125 17.51 -1.03 7.48
C GLU A 125 18.71 -1.51 6.69
#